data_5a9ba62a33dc3ae9a2fe7789075b7e32
#
_entry.id   5a9ba62a33dc3ae9a2fe7789075b7e32
#
_cell.length_a   1.000
_cell.length_b   1.000
_cell.length_c   1.000
_cell.angle_alpha   90.00
_cell.angle_beta   90.00
_cell.angle_gamma   90.00
#
_symmetry.space_group_name_H-M   'P 1'
#
loop_
_entity.id
_entity.type
_entity.pdbx_description
1 polymer ?
#
loop_
_entity_poly.entity_id
_entity_poly.type
_entity_poly.pdbx_seq_one_letter_code
_entity_poly.pdbx_strand_id
1 'polypeptide(L)'
;IVLDVAHNPDAVKTLVNTLSESPMETVAIFSALADKNIDDMIGLASDTIKHWFLVPISAERAIQMEALENKFSKSQLTTVCLTMDNAIEKALALINIKRIVIFGSFYTIADAAKFLKESEYY
;
A
#
# COMPACT_ATOMS: atom_id res chain seq x y z
N ILE A 1 6.41 7.55 -7.38
CA ILE A 1 5.70 7.18 -6.13
C ILE A 1 4.44 8.03 -6.00
N VAL A 2 3.31 7.38 -5.79
CA VAL A 2 2.02 8.04 -5.57
C VAL A 2 1.61 7.83 -4.11
N LEU A 3 1.37 8.92 -3.40
CA LEU A 3 0.86 8.88 -2.03
C LEU A 3 -0.63 9.21 -2.05
N ASP A 4 -1.46 8.36 -1.44
CA ASP A 4 -2.91 8.56 -1.40
C ASP A 4 -3.46 8.21 -0.03
N VAL A 5 -4.34 9.05 0.51
CA VAL A 5 -4.94 8.84 1.83
C VAL A 5 -6.17 7.92 1.78
N ALA A 6 -6.40 7.21 0.68
CA ALA A 6 -7.52 6.29 0.55
C ALA A 6 -7.53 5.29 1.72
N HIS A 7 -8.61 5.27 2.48
CA HIS A 7 -8.74 4.47 3.69
C HIS A 7 -10.12 3.82 3.84
N ASN A 8 -10.91 3.85 2.77
CA ASN A 8 -12.21 3.19 2.70
C ASN A 8 -12.46 2.75 1.26
N PRO A 9 -13.44 1.86 1.01
CA PRO A 9 -13.69 1.34 -0.34
C PRO A 9 -13.98 2.41 -1.39
N ASP A 10 -14.76 3.43 -1.08
CA ASP A 10 -15.09 4.48 -2.05
C ASP A 10 -13.83 5.26 -2.47
N ALA A 11 -12.97 5.59 -1.53
CA ALA A 11 -11.72 6.30 -1.83
C ALA A 11 -10.76 5.42 -2.63
N VAL A 12 -10.70 4.12 -2.33
CA VAL A 12 -9.88 3.17 -3.10
C VAL A 12 -10.41 3.04 -4.53
N LYS A 13 -11.73 3.02 -4.71
CA LYS A 13 -12.32 2.99 -6.06
C LYS A 13 -11.90 4.22 -6.87
N THR A 14 -11.93 5.39 -6.26
CA THR A 14 -11.47 6.63 -6.90
C THR A 14 -9.99 6.55 -7.25
N LEU A 15 -9.16 6.06 -6.33
CA LEU A 15 -7.73 5.87 -6.57
C LEU A 15 -7.49 4.93 -7.76
N VAL A 16 -8.15 3.78 -7.79
CA VAL A 16 -8.02 2.79 -8.86
C VAL A 16 -8.42 3.41 -10.21
N ASN A 17 -9.52 4.17 -10.25
CA ASN A 17 -9.95 4.85 -11.47
C ASN A 17 -8.87 5.84 -11.95
N THR A 18 -8.28 6.59 -11.05
CA THR A 18 -7.20 7.53 -11.38
C THR A 18 -5.97 6.79 -11.92
N LEU A 19 -5.57 5.70 -11.27
CA LEU A 19 -4.43 4.91 -11.73
C LEU A 19 -4.68 4.29 -13.10
N SER A 20 -5.93 3.92 -13.39
CA SER A 20 -6.31 3.30 -14.66
C SER A 20 -6.26 4.27 -15.84
N GLU A 21 -6.26 5.57 -15.60
CA GLU A 21 -6.10 6.58 -16.66
C GLU A 21 -4.72 6.51 -17.32
N SER A 22 -3.71 6.01 -16.59
CA SER A 22 -2.37 5.81 -17.12
C SER A 22 -1.90 4.41 -16.74
N PRO A 23 -2.32 3.36 -17.48
CA PRO A 23 -1.97 1.99 -17.13
C PRO A 23 -0.46 1.77 -17.11
N MET A 24 0.05 1.18 -16.04
CA MET A 24 1.45 0.79 -15.91
C MET A 24 1.62 -0.23 -14.79
N GLU A 25 2.72 -0.97 -14.82
CA GLU A 25 3.05 -1.95 -13.79
C GLU A 25 3.16 -1.25 -12.43
N THR A 26 2.25 -1.61 -11.52
CA THR A 26 2.09 -0.94 -10.23
C THR A 26 2.21 -1.93 -9.07
N VAL A 27 2.97 -1.54 -8.05
CA VAL A 27 3.00 -2.23 -6.77
C VAL A 27 2.46 -1.30 -5.70
N ALA A 28 1.99 -1.87 -4.59
CA ALA A 28 1.45 -1.09 -3.48
C ALA A 28 2.26 -1.32 -2.21
N ILE A 29 2.36 -0.28 -1.41
CA ILE A 29 2.75 -0.38 -0.01
C ILE A 29 1.50 -0.04 0.78
N PHE A 30 1.04 -0.97 1.62
CA PHE A 30 -0.29 -0.89 2.21
C PHE A 30 -0.27 -1.26 3.69
N SER A 31 -1.02 -0.53 4.46
CA SER A 31 -1.47 -0.89 5.80
C SER A 31 -2.76 -0.14 6.09
N ALA A 32 -3.47 -0.54 7.12
CA ALA A 32 -4.74 0.08 7.44
C ALA A 32 -5.06 -0.05 8.93
N LEU A 33 -6.02 0.72 9.38
CA LEU A 33 -6.59 0.56 10.71
C LEU A 33 -7.51 -0.67 10.70
N ALA A 34 -7.51 -1.42 11.82
CA ALA A 34 -8.24 -2.69 11.91
C ALA A 34 -9.75 -2.56 11.75
N ASP A 35 -10.32 -1.38 12.05
CA ASP A 35 -11.75 -1.13 11.99
C ASP A 35 -12.25 -0.70 10.60
N LYS A 36 -11.39 -0.71 9.60
CA LYS A 36 -11.76 -0.35 8.23
C LYS A 36 -12.19 -1.59 7.43
N ASN A 37 -12.90 -1.38 6.35
CA ASN A 37 -13.35 -2.44 5.44
C ASN A 37 -12.21 -2.84 4.50
N ILE A 38 -11.23 -3.53 5.07
CA ILE A 38 -9.97 -3.85 4.38
C ILE A 38 -10.20 -4.84 3.24
N ASP A 39 -11.07 -5.84 3.43
CA ASP A 39 -11.33 -6.84 2.40
C ASP A 39 -11.83 -6.21 1.11
N ASP A 40 -12.77 -5.25 1.21
CA ASP A 40 -13.28 -4.56 0.04
C ASP A 40 -12.23 -3.65 -0.59
N MET A 41 -11.39 -3.01 0.22
CA MET A 41 -10.31 -2.17 -0.28
C MET A 41 -9.32 -3.00 -1.12
N ILE A 42 -8.94 -4.16 -0.62
CA ILE A 42 -8.06 -5.08 -1.34
C ILE A 42 -8.72 -5.58 -2.62
N GLY A 43 -9.98 -5.98 -2.54
CA GLY A 43 -10.72 -6.48 -3.69
C GLY A 43 -10.81 -5.47 -4.83
N LEU A 44 -11.06 -4.21 -4.50
CA LEU A 44 -11.17 -3.15 -5.49
C LEU A 44 -9.84 -2.86 -6.20
N ALA A 45 -8.72 -3.05 -5.53
CA ALA A 45 -7.39 -2.74 -6.08
C ALA A 45 -6.65 -3.95 -6.63
N SER A 46 -7.16 -5.17 -6.44
CA SER A 46 -6.45 -6.41 -6.78
C SER A 46 -5.98 -6.49 -8.22
N ASP A 47 -6.81 -6.08 -9.18
CA ASP A 47 -6.46 -6.17 -10.60
C ASP A 47 -5.45 -5.12 -11.02
N THR A 48 -5.32 -4.05 -10.24
CA THR A 48 -4.42 -2.94 -10.54
C THR A 48 -3.05 -3.15 -9.93
N ILE A 49 -2.98 -3.81 -8.78
CA ILE A 49 -1.76 -3.98 -7.99
C ILE A 49 -1.15 -5.35 -8.27
N LYS A 50 0.10 -5.36 -8.70
CA LYS A 50 0.82 -6.58 -9.03
C LYS A 50 1.49 -7.23 -7.82
N HIS A 51 1.96 -6.43 -6.87
CA HIS A 51 2.64 -6.92 -5.67
C HIS A 51 2.30 -5.99 -4.50
N TRP A 52 1.96 -6.57 -3.36
CA TRP A 52 1.60 -5.83 -2.15
C TRP A 52 2.71 -5.95 -1.10
N PHE A 53 3.25 -4.83 -0.70
CA PHE A 53 4.18 -4.76 0.43
C PHE A 53 3.39 -4.30 1.65
N LEU A 54 3.31 -5.16 2.66
CA LEU A 54 2.50 -4.93 3.85
C LEU A 54 3.39 -4.44 4.98
N VAL A 55 3.02 -3.34 5.62
CA VAL A 55 3.84 -2.68 6.62
C VAL A 55 3.06 -2.40 7.90
N PRO A 56 3.74 -2.43 9.08
CA PRO A 56 3.15 -1.92 10.30
C PRO A 56 3.15 -0.38 10.27
N ILE A 57 2.17 0.21 10.94
CA ILE A 57 2.09 1.66 11.11
C ILE A 57 1.95 2.01 12.59
N SER A 58 2.38 3.21 12.96
CA SER A 58 2.36 3.69 14.35
C SER A 58 0.97 4.23 14.71
N ALA A 59 0.03 3.34 15.01
CA ALA A 59 -1.32 3.71 15.42
C ALA A 59 -1.89 2.62 16.33
N GLU A 60 -2.65 3.03 17.36
CA GLU A 60 -3.26 2.08 18.29
C GLU A 60 -4.19 1.10 17.62
N ARG A 61 -4.93 1.55 16.61
CA ARG A 61 -5.90 0.72 15.88
C ARG A 61 -5.34 0.10 14.61
N ALA A 62 -4.01 0.11 14.46
CA ALA A 62 -3.38 -0.53 13.31
C ALA A 62 -3.67 -2.02 13.29
N ILE A 63 -3.91 -2.57 12.10
CA ILE A 63 -4.12 -4.02 11.97
C ILE A 63 -2.81 -4.75 12.24
N GLN A 64 -2.90 -5.91 12.89
CA GLN A 64 -1.75 -6.78 13.08
C GLN A 64 -1.31 -7.37 11.74
N MET A 65 0.00 -7.51 11.53
CA MET A 65 0.55 -7.95 10.23
C MET A 65 0.06 -9.33 9.83
N GLU A 66 -0.04 -10.27 10.76
CA GLU A 66 -0.58 -11.59 10.45
C GLU A 66 -2.04 -11.52 9.99
N ALA A 67 -2.85 -10.72 10.65
CA ALA A 67 -4.25 -10.54 10.27
C ALA A 67 -4.37 -9.87 8.90
N LEU A 68 -3.51 -8.92 8.62
CA LEU A 68 -3.50 -8.25 7.32
C LEU A 68 -3.10 -9.21 6.21
N GLU A 69 -2.03 -9.97 6.39
CA GLU A 69 -1.56 -10.94 5.41
C GLU A 69 -2.62 -11.99 5.10
N ASN A 70 -3.38 -12.42 6.11
CA ASN A 70 -4.43 -13.42 5.96
C ASN A 70 -5.63 -12.93 5.13
N LYS A 71 -5.75 -11.64 4.89
CA LYS A 71 -6.80 -11.07 4.05
C LYS A 71 -6.53 -11.21 2.55
N PHE A 72 -5.31 -11.61 2.18
CA PHE A 72 -4.92 -11.79 0.78
C PHE A 72 -5.06 -13.24 0.36
N SER A 73 -5.47 -13.47 -0.89
CA SER A 73 -5.53 -14.81 -1.44
C SER A 73 -4.13 -15.29 -1.82
N LYS A 74 -3.98 -16.62 -2.01
CA LYS A 74 -2.70 -17.21 -2.39
C LYS A 74 -2.23 -16.79 -3.78
N SER A 75 -3.16 -16.32 -4.63
CA SER A 75 -2.82 -15.84 -5.97
C SER A 75 -2.26 -14.42 -5.97
N GLN A 76 -2.38 -13.69 -4.87
CA GLN A 76 -1.87 -12.33 -4.74
C GLN A 76 -0.46 -12.38 -4.18
N LEU A 77 0.47 -11.66 -4.81
CA LEU A 77 1.84 -11.56 -4.32
C LEU A 77 1.90 -10.57 -3.16
N THR A 78 2.34 -11.04 -2.01
CA THR A 78 2.49 -10.21 -0.82
C THR A 78 3.87 -10.42 -0.19
N THR A 79 4.41 -9.36 0.39
CA THR A 79 5.64 -9.39 1.17
C THR A 79 5.41 -8.57 2.43
N VAL A 80 5.56 -9.21 3.59
CA VAL A 80 5.47 -8.50 4.87
C VAL A 80 6.83 -7.86 5.16
N CYS A 81 6.80 -6.56 5.44
CA CYS A 81 8.01 -5.79 5.72
C CYS A 81 8.02 -5.33 7.17
N LEU A 82 9.20 -5.17 7.75
CA LEU A 82 9.34 -4.77 9.15
C LEU A 82 9.07 -3.28 9.37
N THR A 83 9.39 -2.45 8.38
CA THR A 83 9.24 -1.00 8.47
C THR A 83 8.82 -0.43 7.13
N MET A 84 8.31 0.80 7.15
CA MET A 84 8.01 1.55 5.93
C MET A 84 9.26 1.74 5.07
N ASP A 85 10.39 2.08 5.68
CA ASP A 85 11.67 2.26 5.00
C ASP A 85 12.06 1.01 4.21
N ASN A 86 11.93 -0.15 4.85
CA ASN A 86 12.24 -1.44 4.26
C ASN A 86 11.32 -1.73 3.05
N ALA A 87 10.03 -1.44 3.19
CA ALA A 87 9.07 -1.64 2.11
C ALA A 87 9.38 -0.76 0.89
N ILE A 88 9.68 0.51 1.11
CA ILE A 88 9.99 1.44 0.03
C ILE A 88 11.27 0.98 -0.70
N GLU A 89 12.31 0.61 0.05
CA GLU A 89 13.56 0.13 -0.55
C GLU A 89 13.34 -1.13 -1.37
N LYS A 90 12.56 -2.09 -0.87
CA LYS A 90 12.24 -3.31 -1.61
C LYS A 90 11.45 -3.02 -2.88
N ALA A 91 10.45 -2.13 -2.80
CA ALA A 91 9.65 -1.76 -3.96
C ALA A 91 10.49 -1.07 -5.03
N LEU A 92 11.37 -0.15 -4.62
CA LEU A 92 12.26 0.56 -5.55
C LEU A 92 13.28 -0.37 -6.22
N ALA A 93 13.63 -1.49 -5.59
CA ALA A 93 14.56 -2.45 -6.15
C ALA A 93 13.96 -3.34 -7.24
N LEU A 94 12.66 -3.34 -7.45
CA LEU A 94 12.01 -4.14 -8.48
C LEU A 94 12.28 -3.57 -9.87
N ILE A 95 12.72 -4.44 -10.79
CA ILE A 95 13.23 -4.02 -12.11
C ILE A 95 12.14 -3.51 -13.05
N ASN A 96 10.99 -4.16 -13.09
CA ASN A 96 9.95 -3.89 -14.09
C ASN A 96 8.80 -3.03 -13.56
N ILE A 97 8.96 -2.45 -12.39
CA ILE A 97 7.89 -1.65 -11.77
C ILE A 97 8.00 -0.20 -12.25
N LYS A 98 6.89 0.34 -12.69
CA LYS A 98 6.79 1.71 -13.18
C LYS A 98 6.14 2.65 -12.18
N ARG A 99 5.39 2.11 -11.22
CA ARG A 99 4.66 2.92 -10.26
C ARG A 99 4.55 2.23 -8.92
N ILE A 100 4.76 2.99 -7.86
CA ILE A 100 4.56 2.56 -6.48
C ILE A 100 3.47 3.42 -5.90
N VAL A 101 2.36 2.82 -5.43
CA VAL A 101 1.31 3.54 -4.72
C VAL A 101 1.35 3.16 -3.25
N ILE A 102 1.26 4.16 -2.39
CA ILE A 102 1.29 3.98 -0.94
C ILE A 102 -0.04 4.49 -0.40
N PHE A 103 -0.82 3.61 0.24
CA PHE A 103 -2.16 3.97 0.70
C PHE A 103 -2.63 3.09 1.85
N GLY A 104 -3.83 3.35 2.34
CA GLY A 104 -4.51 2.57 3.36
C GLY A 104 -4.91 3.37 4.59
N SER A 105 -4.18 4.42 4.94
CA SER A 105 -4.52 5.30 6.06
C SER A 105 -3.65 6.55 6.03
N PHE A 106 -4.04 7.57 6.80
CA PHE A 106 -3.19 8.75 7.02
C PHE A 106 -1.86 8.37 7.64
N TYR A 107 -1.84 7.39 8.56
CA TYR A 107 -0.62 6.95 9.23
C TYR A 107 0.35 6.32 8.24
N THR A 108 -0.16 5.55 7.28
CA THR A 108 0.65 4.96 6.21
C THR A 108 1.35 6.06 5.40
N ILE A 109 0.60 7.09 5.02
CA ILE A 109 1.13 8.21 4.25
C ILE A 109 2.11 9.04 5.07
N ALA A 110 1.82 9.29 6.35
CA ALA A 110 2.70 10.06 7.21
C ALA A 110 4.07 9.37 7.37
N ASP A 111 4.08 8.06 7.59
CA ASP A 111 5.32 7.28 7.73
C ASP A 111 6.11 7.29 6.41
N ALA A 112 5.43 7.13 5.28
CA ALA A 112 6.07 7.15 3.96
C ALA A 112 6.65 8.54 3.65
N ALA A 113 5.90 9.60 3.90
CA ALA A 113 6.33 10.97 3.63
C ALA A 113 7.58 11.33 4.45
N LYS A 114 7.63 10.88 5.70
CA LYS A 114 8.79 11.08 6.56
C LYS A 114 10.05 10.44 5.96
N PHE A 115 9.96 9.17 5.55
CA PHE A 115 11.07 8.48 4.93
C PHE A 115 11.52 9.15 3.64
N LEU A 116 10.58 9.48 2.74
CA LEU A 116 10.88 10.07 1.44
C LEU A 116 11.56 11.43 1.59
N LYS A 117 11.11 12.23 2.54
CA LYS A 117 11.72 13.52 2.81
C LYS A 117 13.16 13.39 3.33
N GLU A 118 13.40 12.43 4.23
CA GLU A 118 14.73 12.18 4.80
C GLU A 118 15.70 11.58 3.78
N SER A 119 15.17 10.84 2.79
CA SER A 119 15.97 10.09 1.81
C SER A 119 16.11 10.79 0.46
N GLU A 120 15.53 11.96 0.30
CA GLU A 120 15.57 12.74 -0.96
C GLU A 120 14.92 12.06 -2.16
N TYR A 121 14.09 11.04 -1.94
CA TYR A 121 13.28 10.42 -3.00
C TYR A 121 12.02 11.23 -3.33
N TYR A 122 11.70 12.16 -2.48
CA TYR A 122 10.45 12.91 -2.53
C TYR A 122 10.49 14.07 -3.51
#